data_41e51c5b53850575fbf19c062779c171
#
_entry.id   41e51c5b53850575fbf19c062779c171
#
_cell.length_a   1.000
_cell.length_b   1.000
_cell.length_c   1.000
_cell.angle_alpha   90.00
_cell.angle_beta   90.00
_cell.angle_gamma   90.00
#
_symmetry.space_group_name_H-M   'P 1'
#
loop_
_entity.id
_entity.type
_entity.pdbx_description
1 polymer ?
#
loop_
_entity_poly.entity_id
_entity_poly.type
_entity_poly.pdbx_seq_one_letter_code
_entity_poly.pdbx_strand_id
1 'polypeptide(L)'
;MKYTLPALALAISATLGGCATHHSAAVAQPVVNSPAANVAQPLQRRLAEGLYEMALSPQGDALYVASAEGFKDVQGGAVYKLDPQTLNTIGLTHTDLKNFALQLSADGKTLYVSNSLDGGISAIDTATGKVKNRLLFSERNEKGFPYGARQQLLLNNTLYVGAVADPAQIWVVDATTMKLKTRIKNTGKWMTGLHYSAQTGRVYAANGSGEILVINPRNQRIEQRWKPLGDKPALLLNMAEDSDTGRLFVTDNSKAKTTLVLDIHSGKLLKQLEVGDSLAVQFNGKRHEIYISQRESGKVISLDDSRYTLKKSWALPANPNSLLLSADGQTLFVTVKQPFNKDHSTKGPDSVVRIDLNAQ
;
A
#
# COMPACT_ATOMS: atom_id res chain seq x y z
N MET A 1 -20.20 -18.27 24.69
CA MET A 1 -19.01 -17.48 25.06
C MET A 1 -18.78 -16.48 23.96
N LYS A 2 -19.00 -15.19 24.23
CA LYS A 2 -18.83 -14.12 23.24
C LYS A 2 -17.35 -13.74 23.17
N TYR A 3 -16.69 -14.09 22.08
CA TYR A 3 -15.30 -13.71 21.85
C TYR A 3 -15.28 -12.32 21.21
N THR A 4 -14.83 -11.34 21.97
CA THR A 4 -14.52 -10.01 21.42
C THR A 4 -13.10 -10.05 20.85
N LEU A 5 -12.99 -10.02 19.54
CA LEU A 5 -11.73 -9.78 18.82
C LEU A 5 -11.26 -8.34 19.06
N PRO A 6 -10.02 -8.10 19.48
CA PRO A 6 -9.46 -6.77 19.33
C PRO A 6 -9.09 -6.59 17.87
N ALA A 7 -9.94 -5.90 17.11
CA ALA A 7 -9.56 -5.38 15.82
C ALA A 7 -8.37 -4.43 16.00
N LEU A 8 -7.21 -4.81 15.48
CA LEU A 8 -6.11 -3.88 15.28
C LEU A 8 -6.42 -3.00 14.06
N ALA A 9 -7.58 -2.33 14.15
CA ALA A 9 -7.84 -1.15 13.36
C ALA A 9 -7.04 -0.04 14.02
N LEU A 10 -6.07 0.52 13.31
CA LEU A 10 -5.41 1.75 13.71
C LEU A 10 -6.46 2.87 13.68
N ALA A 11 -7.28 2.96 14.73
CA ALA A 11 -8.17 4.08 14.99
C ALA A 11 -7.37 5.10 15.79
N ILE A 12 -6.89 6.14 15.13
CA ILE A 12 -6.35 7.33 15.78
C ILE A 12 -7.55 8.21 16.12
N SER A 13 -7.84 8.31 17.41
CA SER A 13 -8.86 9.21 17.97
C SER A 13 -8.41 10.67 17.81
N ALA A 14 -9.23 11.49 17.17
CA ALA A 14 -9.10 12.94 17.17
C ALA A 14 -9.62 13.51 18.49
N THR A 15 -8.77 14.18 19.26
CA THR A 15 -9.20 15.03 20.38
C THR A 15 -9.43 16.45 19.88
N LEU A 16 -10.65 16.93 20.07
CA LEU A 16 -11.06 18.32 19.89
C LEU A 16 -10.53 19.19 21.03
N GLY A 17 -9.91 20.29 20.69
CA GLY A 17 -9.50 21.33 21.66
C GLY A 17 -9.56 22.73 21.04
N GLY A 18 -10.50 23.44 21.45
CA GLY A 18 -10.87 24.80 21.72
C GLY A 18 -10.24 26.00 20.99
N CYS A 19 -11.15 26.90 20.64
CA CYS A 19 -11.01 28.22 20.03
C CYS A 19 -10.09 29.20 20.78
N ALA A 20 -9.38 30.04 20.00
CA ALA A 20 -9.10 31.43 20.39
C ALA A 20 -9.02 32.30 19.13
N THR A 21 -9.86 33.31 19.11
CA THR A 21 -10.01 34.35 18.09
C THR A 21 -8.93 35.41 18.23
N HIS A 22 -8.25 35.74 17.12
CA HIS A 22 -7.64 37.05 16.94
C HIS A 22 -7.94 37.60 15.53
N HIS A 23 -8.65 38.71 15.51
CA HIS A 23 -8.88 39.53 14.32
C HIS A 23 -7.59 40.28 13.94
N SER A 24 -7.19 40.16 12.70
CA SER A 24 -6.37 41.15 12.00
C SER A 24 -6.88 41.28 10.59
N ALA A 25 -7.30 42.48 10.24
CA ALA A 25 -7.78 42.83 8.93
C ALA A 25 -6.62 42.81 7.92
N ALA A 26 -6.73 41.99 6.89
CA ALA A 26 -5.83 42.02 5.73
C ALA A 26 -6.60 42.47 4.52
N VAL A 27 -6.01 43.45 3.85
CA VAL A 27 -6.46 44.10 2.64
C VAL A 27 -6.64 43.08 1.51
N ALA A 28 -7.85 43.02 0.94
CA ALA A 28 -8.19 42.17 -0.19
C ALA A 28 -7.46 42.63 -1.46
N GLN A 29 -6.60 41.79 -2.04
CA GLN A 29 -6.15 41.90 -3.41
C GLN A 29 -7.15 41.23 -4.35
N PRO A 30 -7.37 41.75 -5.57
CA PRO A 30 -8.31 41.17 -6.50
C PRO A 30 -7.82 39.80 -6.97
N VAL A 31 -8.62 38.78 -6.74
CA VAL A 31 -8.41 37.43 -7.28
C VAL A 31 -8.67 37.49 -8.78
N VAL A 32 -7.61 37.38 -9.55
CA VAL A 32 -7.72 37.12 -11.00
C VAL A 32 -8.18 35.68 -11.15
N ASN A 33 -9.45 35.48 -11.46
CA ASN A 33 -10.00 34.18 -11.84
C ASN A 33 -9.38 33.76 -13.19
N SER A 34 -8.30 33.03 -13.18
CA SER A 34 -7.92 32.18 -14.30
C SER A 34 -9.00 31.12 -14.49
N PRO A 35 -9.49 30.86 -15.71
CA PRO A 35 -10.44 29.78 -15.94
C PRO A 35 -9.81 28.49 -15.48
N ALA A 36 -10.45 27.79 -14.54
CA ALA A 36 -10.04 26.45 -14.11
C ALA A 36 -10.01 25.58 -15.35
N ALA A 37 -8.82 25.12 -15.74
CA ALA A 37 -8.68 24.12 -16.77
C ALA A 37 -9.61 22.95 -16.39
N ASN A 38 -10.42 22.51 -17.35
CA ASN A 38 -11.38 21.41 -17.18
C ASN A 38 -10.57 20.11 -17.00
N VAL A 39 -10.04 19.86 -15.80
CA VAL A 39 -9.34 18.64 -15.48
C VAL A 39 -10.35 17.52 -15.59
N ALA A 40 -10.17 16.61 -16.53
CA ALA A 40 -11.05 15.46 -16.69
C ALA A 40 -11.18 14.74 -15.35
N GLN A 41 -12.42 14.58 -14.88
CA GLN A 41 -12.69 13.97 -13.57
C GLN A 41 -12.23 12.52 -13.59
N PRO A 42 -11.58 12.04 -12.53
CA PRO A 42 -11.21 10.65 -12.42
C PRO A 42 -12.43 9.72 -12.54
N LEU A 43 -12.28 8.62 -13.27
CA LEU A 43 -13.30 7.58 -13.32
C LEU A 43 -13.32 6.84 -11.98
N GLN A 44 -14.46 6.86 -11.28
CA GLN A 44 -14.62 6.19 -10.00
C GLN A 44 -15.74 5.14 -10.06
N ARG A 45 -15.46 3.97 -9.50
CA ARG A 45 -16.45 2.90 -9.35
C ARG A 45 -16.50 2.40 -7.91
N ARG A 46 -17.69 2.44 -7.29
CA ARG A 46 -17.96 1.71 -6.04
C ARG A 46 -17.96 0.22 -6.35
N LEU A 47 -17.20 -0.57 -5.58
CA LEU A 47 -16.97 -1.97 -5.90
C LEU A 47 -17.43 -2.91 -4.76
N ALA A 48 -16.75 -2.88 -3.63
CA ALA A 48 -16.98 -3.79 -2.51
C ALA A 48 -16.39 -3.22 -1.22
N GLU A 49 -16.73 -3.81 -0.09
CA GLU A 49 -16.09 -3.47 1.19
C GLU A 49 -14.68 -4.06 1.28
N GLY A 50 -13.81 -3.43 2.07
CA GLY A 50 -12.50 -3.96 2.41
C GLY A 50 -11.51 -4.04 1.25
N LEU A 51 -11.52 -3.09 0.31
CA LEU A 51 -10.53 -3.02 -0.77
C LEU A 51 -9.15 -2.65 -0.23
N TYR A 52 -8.12 -3.31 -0.76
CA TYR A 52 -6.72 -3.06 -0.40
C TYR A 52 -5.85 -2.89 -1.63
N GLU A 53 -4.89 -3.78 -1.85
CA GLU A 53 -3.92 -3.66 -2.92
C GLU A 53 -4.50 -4.06 -4.29
N MET A 54 -3.80 -3.62 -5.32
CA MET A 54 -4.14 -3.88 -6.72
C MET A 54 -2.93 -4.45 -7.45
N ALA A 55 -3.18 -5.19 -8.53
CA ALA A 55 -2.16 -5.65 -9.46
C ALA A 55 -2.70 -5.57 -10.90
N LEU A 56 -1.87 -5.12 -11.82
CA LEU A 56 -2.20 -5.07 -13.25
C LEU A 56 -1.59 -6.27 -13.97
N SER A 57 -2.34 -6.90 -14.88
CA SER A 57 -1.80 -7.96 -15.73
C SER A 57 -0.60 -7.44 -16.54
N PRO A 58 0.35 -8.31 -16.91
CA PRO A 58 1.52 -7.89 -17.72
C PRO A 58 1.14 -7.23 -19.04
N GLN A 59 -0.01 -7.61 -19.63
CA GLN A 59 -0.54 -7.04 -20.85
C GLN A 59 -1.33 -5.74 -20.62
N GLY A 60 -1.64 -5.41 -19.36
CA GLY A 60 -2.45 -4.24 -19.01
C GLY A 60 -3.94 -4.38 -19.33
N ASP A 61 -4.42 -5.60 -19.57
CA ASP A 61 -5.80 -5.91 -19.96
C ASP A 61 -6.71 -6.32 -18.78
N ALA A 62 -6.14 -6.52 -17.60
CA ALA A 62 -6.87 -6.84 -16.37
C ALA A 62 -6.29 -6.15 -15.14
N LEU A 63 -7.14 -5.52 -14.36
CA LEU A 63 -6.83 -4.96 -13.05
C LEU A 63 -7.42 -5.86 -11.97
N TYR A 64 -6.56 -6.45 -11.14
CA TYR A 64 -6.96 -7.25 -9.98
C TYR A 64 -7.01 -6.38 -8.73
N VAL A 65 -8.05 -6.56 -7.92
CA VAL A 65 -8.26 -5.78 -6.68
C VAL A 65 -8.58 -6.73 -5.54
N ALA A 66 -7.77 -6.69 -4.49
CA ALA A 66 -7.98 -7.48 -3.28
C ALA A 66 -9.10 -6.87 -2.43
N SER A 67 -10.02 -7.71 -1.96
CA SER A 67 -11.07 -7.37 -1.01
C SER A 67 -11.05 -8.32 0.19
N ALA A 68 -11.12 -7.76 1.39
CA ALA A 68 -11.33 -8.50 2.62
C ALA A 68 -12.82 -8.76 2.92
N GLU A 69 -13.73 -8.20 2.14
CA GLU A 69 -15.20 -8.30 2.30
C GLU A 69 -15.68 -7.96 3.72
N GLY A 70 -15.11 -6.90 4.31
CA GLY A 70 -15.43 -6.49 5.67
C GLY A 70 -14.66 -7.25 6.75
N PHE A 71 -14.90 -6.89 8.01
CA PHE A 71 -14.18 -7.45 9.16
C PHE A 71 -15.09 -8.18 10.15
N LYS A 72 -16.40 -7.90 10.15
CA LYS A 72 -17.32 -8.40 11.14
C LYS A 72 -18.00 -9.67 10.66
N ASP A 73 -17.77 -10.76 11.38
CA ASP A 73 -18.45 -12.05 11.27
C ASP A 73 -18.60 -12.64 9.84
N VAL A 74 -17.82 -12.11 8.89
CA VAL A 74 -17.83 -12.55 7.50
C VAL A 74 -16.62 -13.44 7.28
N GLN A 75 -16.84 -14.73 7.14
CA GLN A 75 -15.88 -15.58 6.45
C GLN A 75 -15.89 -15.16 5.00
N GLY A 76 -14.83 -14.52 4.55
CA GLY A 76 -14.83 -14.01 3.20
C GLY A 76 -13.57 -13.31 2.83
N GLY A 77 -13.41 -13.18 1.55
CA GLY A 77 -12.39 -12.47 0.84
C GLY A 77 -12.55 -12.77 -0.62
N ALA A 78 -12.41 -11.77 -1.44
CA ALA A 78 -12.55 -11.88 -2.88
C ALA A 78 -11.41 -11.15 -3.59
N VAL A 79 -11.14 -11.57 -4.82
CA VAL A 79 -10.34 -10.82 -5.78
C VAL A 79 -11.23 -10.47 -6.96
N TYR A 80 -11.43 -9.19 -7.18
CA TYR A 80 -12.13 -8.67 -8.35
C TYR A 80 -11.15 -8.55 -9.51
N LYS A 81 -11.58 -9.01 -10.69
CA LYS A 81 -10.90 -8.78 -11.96
C LYS A 81 -11.70 -7.73 -12.72
N LEU A 82 -11.10 -6.58 -12.97
CA LEU A 82 -11.73 -5.45 -13.63
C LEU A 82 -11.10 -5.21 -14.99
N ASP A 83 -11.89 -4.70 -15.92
CA ASP A 83 -11.39 -4.04 -17.12
C ASP A 83 -10.70 -2.72 -16.69
N PRO A 84 -9.43 -2.48 -17.00
CA PRO A 84 -8.68 -1.33 -16.50
C PRO A 84 -9.11 0.01 -17.12
N GLN A 85 -9.83 0.00 -18.25
CA GLN A 85 -10.30 1.23 -18.89
C GLN A 85 -11.64 1.69 -18.32
N THR A 86 -12.55 0.76 -18.13
CA THR A 86 -13.94 1.02 -17.72
C THR A 86 -14.17 0.76 -16.23
N LEU A 87 -13.26 0.07 -15.58
CA LEU A 87 -13.39 -0.50 -14.23
C LEU A 87 -14.54 -1.51 -14.09
N ASN A 88 -15.13 -1.98 -15.18
CA ASN A 88 -16.17 -2.99 -15.12
C ASN A 88 -15.62 -4.33 -14.63
N THR A 89 -16.38 -5.01 -13.78
CA THR A 89 -16.02 -6.35 -13.32
C THR A 89 -16.14 -7.34 -14.46
N ILE A 90 -15.05 -8.02 -14.78
CA ILE A 90 -14.96 -9.06 -15.81
C ILE A 90 -14.68 -10.44 -15.20
N GLY A 91 -14.46 -10.52 -13.89
CA GLY A 91 -14.29 -11.76 -13.15
C GLY A 91 -14.26 -11.53 -11.64
N LEU A 92 -14.51 -12.59 -10.90
CA LEU A 92 -14.50 -12.62 -9.44
C LEU A 92 -13.99 -13.98 -8.95
N THR A 93 -13.06 -13.95 -8.01
CA THR A 93 -12.56 -15.14 -7.31
C THR A 93 -12.86 -15.02 -5.83
N HIS A 94 -13.61 -15.95 -5.27
CA HIS A 94 -13.76 -16.06 -3.81
C HIS A 94 -12.56 -16.82 -3.23
N THR A 95 -11.90 -16.21 -2.26
CA THR A 95 -10.75 -16.82 -1.57
C THR A 95 -11.13 -17.38 -0.21
N ASP A 96 -12.27 -16.96 0.34
CA ASP A 96 -12.79 -17.31 1.67
C ASP A 96 -11.87 -16.91 2.82
N LEU A 97 -10.86 -16.10 2.55
CA LEU A 97 -9.90 -15.56 3.49
C LEU A 97 -9.70 -14.06 3.27
N LYS A 98 -9.34 -13.33 4.31
CA LYS A 98 -9.20 -11.86 4.28
C LYS A 98 -8.00 -11.43 3.44
N ASN A 99 -8.23 -10.91 2.26
CA ASN A 99 -7.20 -10.52 1.30
C ASN A 99 -6.59 -9.14 1.58
N PHE A 100 -5.30 -8.99 1.27
CA PHE A 100 -4.61 -7.73 1.39
C PHE A 100 -3.76 -7.38 0.16
N ALA A 101 -2.61 -8.03 -0.04
CA ALA A 101 -1.69 -7.72 -1.13
C ALA A 101 -1.80 -8.71 -2.28
N LEU A 102 -1.46 -8.23 -3.47
CA LEU A 102 -1.49 -8.99 -4.72
C LEU A 102 -0.12 -8.95 -5.41
N GLN A 103 0.32 -10.09 -5.94
CA GLN A 103 1.48 -10.18 -6.82
C GLN A 103 1.18 -11.16 -7.97
N LEU A 104 1.47 -10.76 -9.20
CA LEU A 104 1.36 -11.63 -10.36
C LEU A 104 2.70 -12.31 -10.65
N SER A 105 2.63 -13.57 -11.09
CA SER A 105 3.77 -14.22 -11.74
C SER A 105 4.16 -13.45 -13.01
N ALA A 106 5.43 -13.58 -13.43
CA ALA A 106 5.94 -12.85 -14.59
C ALA A 106 5.17 -13.17 -15.89
N ASP A 107 4.65 -14.40 -16.02
CA ASP A 107 3.81 -14.82 -17.14
C ASP A 107 2.33 -14.44 -16.98
N GLY A 108 1.95 -13.81 -15.87
CA GLY A 108 0.59 -13.40 -15.55
C GLY A 108 -0.40 -14.53 -15.24
N LYS A 109 0.06 -15.80 -15.19
CA LYS A 109 -0.83 -16.96 -15.04
C LYS A 109 -1.19 -17.29 -13.60
N THR A 110 -0.43 -16.79 -12.65
CA THR A 110 -0.67 -17.00 -11.22
C THR A 110 -0.75 -15.65 -10.51
N LEU A 111 -1.82 -15.45 -9.77
CA LEU A 111 -1.97 -14.33 -8.85
C LEU A 111 -1.80 -14.84 -7.42
N TYR A 112 -0.82 -14.31 -6.71
CA TYR A 112 -0.58 -14.57 -5.30
C TYR A 112 -1.28 -13.52 -4.46
N VAL A 113 -1.99 -13.96 -3.44
CA VAL A 113 -2.81 -13.11 -2.57
C VAL A 113 -2.42 -13.36 -1.12
N SER A 114 -2.02 -12.34 -0.38
CA SER A 114 -1.81 -12.47 1.05
C SER A 114 -3.14 -12.46 1.80
N ASN A 115 -3.31 -13.42 2.72
CA ASN A 115 -4.49 -13.56 3.55
C ASN A 115 -4.21 -12.99 4.94
N SER A 116 -4.57 -11.69 5.14
CA SER A 116 -4.00 -10.89 6.23
C SER A 116 -4.38 -11.37 7.62
N LEU A 117 -5.65 -11.62 7.90
CA LEU A 117 -6.09 -12.06 9.24
C LEU A 117 -5.90 -13.57 9.48
N ASP A 118 -5.84 -14.33 8.40
CA ASP A 118 -5.73 -15.79 8.45
C ASP A 118 -4.27 -16.26 8.48
N GLY A 119 -3.34 -15.35 8.20
CA GLY A 119 -1.90 -15.64 8.24
C GLY A 119 -1.47 -16.61 7.14
N GLY A 120 -1.74 -16.26 5.88
CA GLY A 120 -1.43 -17.16 4.77
C GLY A 120 -1.27 -16.47 3.43
N ILE A 121 -1.13 -17.29 2.40
CA ILE A 121 -1.10 -16.90 0.99
C ILE A 121 -1.97 -17.87 0.20
N SER A 122 -2.74 -17.35 -0.75
CA SER A 122 -3.45 -18.13 -1.76
C SER A 122 -2.85 -17.88 -3.14
N ALA A 123 -2.73 -18.93 -3.95
CA ALA A 123 -2.35 -18.83 -5.35
C ALA A 123 -3.58 -19.09 -6.22
N ILE A 124 -3.91 -18.13 -7.08
CA ILE A 124 -5.07 -18.16 -7.97
C ILE A 124 -4.59 -18.37 -9.40
N ASP A 125 -5.24 -19.26 -10.14
CA ASP A 125 -5.09 -19.37 -11.58
C ASP A 125 -5.85 -18.22 -12.25
N THR A 126 -5.16 -17.37 -12.99
CA THR A 126 -5.77 -16.15 -13.57
C THR A 126 -6.70 -16.41 -14.73
N ALA A 127 -6.55 -17.56 -15.41
CA ALA A 127 -7.41 -17.94 -16.53
C ALA A 127 -8.76 -18.48 -16.04
N THR A 128 -8.74 -19.28 -14.97
CA THR A 128 -9.96 -19.93 -14.45
C THR A 128 -10.57 -19.17 -13.26
N GLY A 129 -9.83 -18.27 -12.63
CA GLY A 129 -10.23 -17.59 -11.40
C GLY A 129 -10.32 -18.51 -10.18
N LYS A 130 -9.71 -19.69 -10.20
CA LYS A 130 -9.77 -20.66 -9.09
C LYS A 130 -8.53 -20.60 -8.21
N VAL A 131 -8.74 -20.72 -6.90
CA VAL A 131 -7.64 -20.95 -5.95
C VAL A 131 -7.08 -22.35 -6.21
N LYS A 132 -5.83 -22.42 -6.66
CA LYS A 132 -5.14 -23.67 -6.99
C LYS A 132 -4.23 -24.18 -5.88
N ASN A 133 -3.79 -23.31 -4.99
CA ASN A 133 -2.95 -23.68 -3.85
C ASN A 133 -3.08 -22.63 -2.73
N ARG A 134 -2.78 -23.07 -1.50
CA ARG A 134 -2.83 -22.22 -0.31
C ARG A 134 -1.77 -22.66 0.70
N LEU A 135 -1.09 -21.69 1.29
CA LEU A 135 -0.18 -21.91 2.41
C LEU A 135 -0.65 -21.06 3.59
N LEU A 136 -0.98 -21.72 4.70
CA LEU A 136 -1.24 -21.05 5.98
C LEU A 136 -0.01 -21.19 6.87
N PHE A 137 0.42 -20.06 7.46
CA PHE A 137 1.54 -20.02 8.38
C PHE A 137 1.11 -20.46 9.77
N SER A 138 1.99 -21.13 10.49
CA SER A 138 1.70 -21.73 11.80
C SER A 138 1.84 -20.77 12.97
N GLU A 139 2.49 -19.63 12.76
CA GLU A 139 2.80 -18.69 13.82
C GLU A 139 1.55 -18.05 14.42
N ARG A 140 1.57 -17.94 15.73
CA ARG A 140 0.51 -17.33 16.53
C ARG A 140 1.12 -16.34 17.51
N ASN A 141 0.40 -15.27 17.80
CA ASN A 141 0.75 -14.35 18.86
C ASN A 141 0.38 -14.94 20.25
N GLU A 142 0.73 -14.23 21.33
CA GLU A 142 0.45 -14.64 22.71
C GLU A 142 -1.04 -14.90 23.00
N LYS A 143 -1.93 -14.31 22.20
CA LYS A 143 -3.38 -14.49 22.30
C LYS A 143 -3.92 -15.62 21.41
N GLY A 144 -3.04 -16.37 20.73
CA GLY A 144 -3.40 -17.47 19.85
C GLY A 144 -3.88 -17.06 18.45
N PHE A 145 -3.85 -15.77 18.09
CA PHE A 145 -4.23 -15.31 16.75
C PHE A 145 -3.08 -15.53 15.75
N PRO A 146 -3.40 -15.84 14.47
CA PRO A 146 -2.40 -15.90 13.42
C PRO A 146 -1.61 -14.60 13.30
N TYR A 147 -0.33 -14.68 12.95
CA TYR A 147 0.39 -13.51 12.46
C TYR A 147 -0.22 -13.07 11.13
N GLY A 148 -0.54 -11.79 11.01
CA GLY A 148 -1.15 -11.28 9.78
C GLY A 148 -0.16 -11.29 8.62
N ALA A 149 -0.52 -11.93 7.49
CA ALA A 149 0.22 -11.82 6.25
C ALA A 149 -0.20 -10.56 5.51
N ARG A 150 0.73 -9.65 5.23
CA ARG A 150 0.38 -8.35 4.65
C ARG A 150 1.10 -8.11 3.33
N GLN A 151 2.06 -7.20 3.30
CA GLN A 151 2.79 -6.90 2.07
C GLN A 151 3.55 -8.12 1.57
N GLN A 152 3.57 -8.30 0.26
CA GLN A 152 4.33 -9.35 -0.38
C GLN A 152 5.12 -8.82 -1.58
N LEU A 153 6.22 -9.49 -1.88
CA LEU A 153 7.10 -9.20 -3.00
C LEU A 153 7.46 -10.51 -3.70
N LEU A 154 7.22 -10.59 -4.98
CA LEU A 154 7.69 -11.70 -5.81
C LEU A 154 9.00 -11.31 -6.50
N LEU A 155 10.07 -12.02 -6.18
CA LEU A 155 11.35 -11.87 -6.84
C LEU A 155 11.75 -13.21 -7.46
N ASN A 156 11.77 -13.27 -8.78
CA ASN A 156 11.90 -14.50 -9.55
C ASN A 156 10.82 -15.52 -9.11
N ASN A 157 11.24 -16.65 -8.52
CA ASN A 157 10.32 -17.68 -8.00
C ASN A 157 10.23 -17.69 -6.45
N THR A 158 10.51 -16.57 -5.82
CA THR A 158 10.49 -16.46 -4.36
C THR A 158 9.55 -15.35 -3.92
N LEU A 159 8.57 -15.70 -3.09
CA LEU A 159 7.69 -14.74 -2.42
C LEU A 159 8.27 -14.40 -1.05
N TYR A 160 8.45 -13.11 -0.81
CA TYR A 160 8.70 -12.53 0.51
C TYR A 160 7.39 -12.01 1.04
N VAL A 161 6.99 -12.41 2.24
CA VAL A 161 5.71 -12.03 2.84
C VAL A 161 5.94 -11.46 4.22
N GLY A 162 5.57 -10.21 4.43
CA GLY A 162 5.74 -9.53 5.70
C GLY A 162 4.68 -9.93 6.73
N ALA A 163 5.12 -10.30 7.93
CA ALA A 163 4.24 -10.55 9.06
C ALA A 163 3.88 -9.27 9.80
N VAL A 164 2.59 -9.02 10.01
CA VAL A 164 2.11 -7.97 10.92
C VAL A 164 1.98 -8.56 12.32
N ALA A 165 3.08 -8.55 13.05
CA ALA A 165 3.20 -9.10 14.39
C ALA A 165 4.24 -8.30 15.19
N ASP A 166 4.32 -8.55 16.48
CA ASP A 166 5.37 -8.09 17.38
C ASP A 166 5.82 -9.29 18.25
N PRO A 167 7.03 -9.85 18.06
CA PRO A 167 8.00 -9.53 17.00
C PRO A 167 7.53 -9.96 15.61
N ALA A 168 7.94 -9.21 14.60
CA ALA A 168 7.64 -9.50 13.21
C ALA A 168 8.67 -10.46 12.58
N GLN A 169 8.35 -10.97 11.40
CA GLN A 169 9.24 -11.73 10.54
C GLN A 169 8.85 -11.59 9.07
N ILE A 170 9.69 -12.08 8.19
CA ILE A 170 9.37 -12.23 6.77
C ILE A 170 9.40 -13.72 6.44
N TRP A 171 8.29 -14.26 5.95
CA TRP A 171 8.25 -15.60 5.39
C TRP A 171 8.80 -15.58 3.97
N VAL A 172 9.68 -16.54 3.68
CA VAL A 172 10.26 -16.74 2.35
C VAL A 172 9.70 -18.03 1.78
N VAL A 173 8.93 -17.91 0.71
CA VAL A 173 8.12 -19.01 0.15
C VAL A 173 8.56 -19.27 -1.29
N ASP A 174 8.64 -20.54 -1.66
CA ASP A 174 8.76 -20.95 -3.05
C ASP A 174 7.41 -20.72 -3.76
N ALA A 175 7.40 -19.86 -4.75
CA ALA A 175 6.17 -19.44 -5.41
C ALA A 175 5.54 -20.55 -6.27
N THR A 176 6.33 -21.46 -6.85
CA THR A 176 5.81 -22.56 -7.66
C THR A 176 5.16 -23.63 -6.79
N THR A 177 5.84 -24.04 -5.72
CA THR A 177 5.37 -25.15 -4.87
C THR A 177 4.50 -24.68 -3.72
N MET A 178 4.44 -23.40 -3.45
CA MET A 178 3.79 -22.79 -2.28
C MET A 178 4.28 -23.38 -0.94
N LYS A 179 5.58 -23.70 -0.88
CA LYS A 179 6.22 -24.22 0.33
C LYS A 179 7.07 -23.16 0.99
N LEU A 180 6.99 -23.09 2.30
CA LEU A 180 7.85 -22.23 3.10
C LEU A 180 9.30 -22.71 3.02
N LYS A 181 10.20 -21.83 2.55
CA LYS A 181 11.66 -22.11 2.46
C LYS A 181 12.36 -21.76 3.76
N THR A 182 12.12 -20.58 4.28
CA THR A 182 12.74 -20.08 5.51
C THR A 182 11.97 -18.88 6.07
N ARG A 183 12.43 -18.40 7.21
CA ARG A 183 11.93 -17.20 7.89
C ARG A 183 13.10 -16.27 8.17
N ILE A 184 12.96 -15.00 7.80
CA ILE A 184 13.88 -13.96 8.23
C ILE A 184 13.33 -13.38 9.52
N LYS A 185 14.01 -13.63 10.63
CA LYS A 185 13.64 -13.19 11.97
C LYS A 185 14.35 -11.87 12.34
N ASN A 186 14.05 -11.33 13.51
CA ASN A 186 14.62 -10.08 14.01
C ASN A 186 14.35 -8.89 13.10
N THR A 187 13.13 -8.82 12.58
CA THR A 187 12.71 -7.77 11.64
C THR A 187 12.01 -6.58 12.31
N GLY A 188 12.11 -6.47 13.64
CA GLY A 188 11.38 -5.45 14.40
C GLY A 188 9.92 -5.85 14.61
N LYS A 189 9.01 -4.89 14.50
CA LYS A 189 7.57 -5.13 14.61
C LYS A 189 6.83 -4.65 13.36
N TRP A 190 5.76 -5.35 12.99
CA TRP A 190 4.85 -4.97 11.91
C TRP A 190 5.58 -4.73 10.59
N MET A 191 5.91 -5.80 9.87
CA MET A 191 6.45 -5.66 8.51
C MET A 191 5.39 -5.04 7.59
N THR A 192 5.68 -3.85 7.10
CA THR A 192 4.69 -2.99 6.45
C THR A 192 4.94 -2.78 4.98
N GLY A 193 6.19 -2.72 4.54
CA GLY A 193 6.56 -2.50 3.15
C GLY A 193 7.67 -3.43 2.70
N LEU A 194 7.64 -3.86 1.44
CA LEU A 194 8.67 -4.65 0.78
C LEU A 194 8.95 -4.06 -0.59
N HIS A 195 10.22 -3.89 -0.93
CA HIS A 195 10.66 -3.38 -2.23
C HIS A 195 11.94 -4.10 -2.66
N TYR A 196 12.08 -4.39 -3.95
CA TYR A 196 13.31 -4.89 -4.54
C TYR A 196 13.92 -3.84 -5.45
N SER A 197 15.19 -3.53 -5.25
CA SER A 197 15.97 -2.69 -6.14
C SER A 197 16.86 -3.54 -7.03
N ALA A 198 16.65 -3.43 -8.33
CA ALA A 198 17.54 -4.07 -9.30
C ALA A 198 18.93 -3.42 -9.31
N GLN A 199 19.03 -2.13 -9.00
CA GLN A 199 20.27 -1.37 -8.96
C GLN A 199 21.22 -1.89 -7.87
N THR A 200 20.69 -2.20 -6.68
CA THR A 200 21.50 -2.69 -5.55
C THR A 200 21.48 -4.22 -5.44
N GLY A 201 20.54 -4.90 -6.09
CA GLY A 201 20.30 -6.33 -5.94
C GLY A 201 19.83 -6.71 -4.52
N ARG A 202 19.13 -5.82 -3.83
CA ARG A 202 18.69 -6.00 -2.45
C ARG A 202 17.17 -5.88 -2.30
N VAL A 203 16.63 -6.58 -1.32
CA VAL A 203 15.27 -6.40 -0.85
C VAL A 203 15.30 -5.45 0.36
N TYR A 204 14.47 -4.43 0.29
CA TYR A 204 14.25 -3.45 1.36
C TYR A 204 12.94 -3.75 2.05
N ALA A 205 12.95 -3.75 3.38
CA ALA A 205 11.77 -4.04 4.17
C ALA A 205 11.54 -2.95 5.22
N ALA A 206 10.44 -2.22 5.12
CA ALA A 206 10.04 -1.22 6.10
C ALA A 206 9.24 -1.87 7.24
N ASN A 207 9.37 -1.33 8.45
CA ASN A 207 8.67 -1.84 9.62
C ASN A 207 8.10 -0.76 10.54
N GLY A 208 7.25 -1.17 11.46
CA GLY A 208 6.63 -0.31 12.48
C GLY A 208 7.57 0.10 13.61
N SER A 209 8.83 -0.34 13.59
CA SER A 209 9.89 0.14 14.50
C SER A 209 10.64 1.35 13.94
N GLY A 210 10.23 1.87 12.77
CA GLY A 210 10.90 2.98 12.10
C GLY A 210 12.19 2.58 11.41
N GLU A 211 12.34 1.31 11.05
CA GLU A 211 13.53 0.79 10.39
C GLU A 211 13.26 0.41 8.93
N ILE A 212 14.30 0.47 8.13
CA ILE A 212 14.40 -0.18 6.82
C ILE A 212 15.52 -1.22 6.92
N LEU A 213 15.17 -2.46 6.65
CA LEU A 213 16.09 -3.59 6.62
C LEU A 213 16.59 -3.78 5.19
N VAL A 214 17.90 -3.93 5.03
CA VAL A 214 18.52 -4.29 3.75
C VAL A 214 18.80 -5.79 3.78
N ILE A 215 18.14 -6.53 2.90
CA ILE A 215 18.16 -7.99 2.89
C ILE A 215 18.82 -8.48 1.60
N ASN A 216 19.78 -9.39 1.74
CA ASN A 216 20.37 -10.06 0.60
C ASN A 216 19.48 -11.24 0.15
N PRO A 217 18.90 -11.19 -1.07
CA PRO A 217 17.99 -12.25 -1.52
C PRO A 217 18.68 -13.58 -1.85
N ARG A 218 20.03 -13.63 -1.93
CA ARG A 218 20.75 -14.86 -2.21
C ARG A 218 20.89 -15.77 -0.98
N ASN A 219 21.07 -15.17 0.21
CA ASN A 219 21.29 -15.89 1.46
C ASN A 219 20.21 -15.64 2.51
N GLN A 220 19.21 -14.80 2.21
CA GLN A 220 18.07 -14.47 3.08
C GLN A 220 18.48 -13.82 4.42
N ARG A 221 19.57 -13.04 4.41
CA ARG A 221 20.09 -12.39 5.61
C ARG A 221 19.89 -10.88 5.56
N ILE A 222 19.62 -10.29 6.72
CA ILE A 222 19.66 -8.84 6.92
C ILE A 222 21.12 -8.43 6.96
N GLU A 223 21.56 -7.58 6.04
CA GLU A 223 22.92 -7.06 5.97
C GLU A 223 23.07 -5.71 6.65
N GLN A 224 22.01 -4.88 6.60
CA GLN A 224 22.01 -3.55 7.20
C GLN A 224 20.64 -3.24 7.81
N ARG A 225 20.65 -2.29 8.75
CA ARG A 225 19.46 -1.68 9.34
C ARG A 225 19.61 -0.18 9.30
N TRP A 226 18.67 0.49 8.72
CA TRP A 226 18.62 1.93 8.67
C TRP A 226 17.54 2.46 9.58
N LYS A 227 17.86 3.47 10.38
CA LYS A 227 16.91 4.26 11.17
C LYS A 227 16.94 5.70 10.68
N PRO A 228 16.26 6.02 9.57
CA PRO A 228 16.41 7.33 8.93
C PRO A 228 15.99 8.50 9.81
N LEU A 229 15.14 8.27 10.81
CA LEU A 229 14.69 9.27 11.78
C LEU A 229 15.32 9.08 13.18
N GLY A 230 16.32 8.20 13.30
CA GLY A 230 16.93 7.85 14.58
C GLY A 230 15.92 7.21 15.54
N ASP A 231 15.88 7.67 16.77
CA ASP A 231 14.97 7.16 17.82
C ASP A 231 13.60 7.87 17.83
N LYS A 232 13.33 8.74 16.88
CA LYS A 232 12.02 9.38 16.77
C LYS A 232 10.96 8.34 16.40
N PRO A 233 9.75 8.40 16.97
CA PRO A 233 8.67 7.51 16.60
C PRO A 233 8.36 7.63 15.10
N ALA A 234 8.38 6.50 14.41
CA ALA A 234 8.07 6.42 12.98
C ALA A 234 7.27 5.15 12.69
N LEU A 235 6.40 5.23 11.70
CA LEU A 235 5.67 4.09 11.14
C LEU A 235 5.90 4.10 9.62
N LEU A 236 7.00 3.48 9.23
CA LEU A 236 7.36 3.39 7.81
C LEU A 236 6.47 2.38 7.12
N LEU A 237 5.90 2.73 5.96
CA LEU A 237 4.92 1.88 5.28
C LEU A 237 5.37 1.49 3.88
N ASN A 238 5.12 2.33 2.90
CA ASN A 238 5.30 2.00 1.49
C ASN A 238 6.58 2.65 0.94
N MET A 239 7.14 2.03 -0.07
CA MET A 239 8.38 2.47 -0.72
C MET A 239 8.21 2.51 -2.23
N ALA A 240 8.87 3.50 -2.86
CA ALA A 240 9.04 3.59 -4.30
C ALA A 240 10.46 4.04 -4.62
N GLU A 241 11.04 3.54 -5.69
CA GLU A 241 12.41 3.82 -6.10
C GLU A 241 12.45 4.68 -7.36
N ASP A 242 13.32 5.68 -7.33
CA ASP A 242 13.87 6.31 -8.53
C ASP A 242 15.24 5.68 -8.79
N SER A 243 15.25 4.69 -9.67
CA SER A 243 16.47 3.94 -10.01
C SER A 243 17.51 4.77 -10.75
N ASP A 244 17.11 5.85 -11.44
CA ASP A 244 18.03 6.68 -12.20
C ASP A 244 18.91 7.53 -11.29
N THR A 245 18.37 7.96 -10.15
CA THR A 245 19.10 8.80 -9.19
C THR A 245 19.47 8.08 -7.89
N GLY A 246 19.01 6.83 -7.70
CA GLY A 246 19.26 6.07 -6.48
C GLY A 246 18.50 6.60 -5.26
N ARG A 247 17.32 7.18 -5.45
CA ARG A 247 16.47 7.69 -4.37
C ARG A 247 15.39 6.67 -4.01
N LEU A 248 15.22 6.44 -2.72
CA LEU A 248 14.14 5.64 -2.17
C LEU A 248 13.15 6.57 -1.45
N PHE A 249 11.92 6.64 -1.92
CA PHE A 249 10.83 7.35 -1.27
C PHE A 249 10.13 6.42 -0.29
N VAL A 250 9.96 6.86 0.96
CA VAL A 250 9.36 6.05 2.03
C VAL A 250 8.31 6.85 2.75
N THR A 251 7.08 6.35 2.83
CA THR A 251 6.02 7.00 3.58
C THR A 251 6.16 6.73 5.07
N ASP A 252 5.98 7.77 5.88
CA ASP A 252 5.88 7.70 7.34
C ASP A 252 4.47 8.10 7.77
N ASN A 253 3.68 7.12 8.19
CA ASN A 253 2.30 7.30 8.65
C ASN A 253 2.23 7.48 10.18
N SER A 254 3.31 7.91 10.81
CA SER A 254 3.32 8.33 12.21
C SER A 254 2.68 9.73 12.38
N LYS A 255 2.73 10.26 13.58
CA LYS A 255 2.28 11.65 13.84
C LYS A 255 3.07 12.70 13.06
N ALA A 256 4.27 12.36 12.57
CA ALA A 256 5.09 13.25 11.75
C ALA A 256 4.46 13.50 10.37
N LYS A 257 3.69 12.54 9.83
CA LYS A 257 2.92 12.68 8.58
C LYS A 257 3.79 13.19 7.44
N THR A 258 4.79 12.42 7.04
CA THR A 258 5.81 12.86 6.09
C THR A 258 6.18 11.76 5.10
N THR A 259 6.85 12.13 4.04
CA THR A 259 7.52 11.20 3.14
C THR A 259 9.03 11.46 3.19
N LEU A 260 9.80 10.40 3.38
CA LEU A 260 11.26 10.46 3.44
C LEU A 260 11.84 10.21 2.06
N VAL A 261 12.91 10.92 1.74
CA VAL A 261 13.76 10.66 0.57
C VAL A 261 15.10 10.18 1.08
N LEU A 262 15.44 8.93 0.77
CA LEU A 262 16.68 8.30 1.21
C LEU A 262 17.60 8.02 0.02
N ASP A 263 18.88 8.01 0.27
CA ASP A 263 19.86 7.40 -0.63
C ASP A 263 19.76 5.86 -0.50
N ILE A 264 19.52 5.16 -1.60
CA ILE A 264 19.23 3.72 -1.59
C ILE A 264 20.48 2.86 -1.29
N HIS A 265 21.67 3.41 -1.42
CA HIS A 265 22.92 2.67 -1.15
C HIS A 265 23.32 2.75 0.32
N SER A 266 23.12 3.92 0.93
CA SER A 266 23.59 4.19 2.29
C SER A 266 22.48 4.29 3.35
N GLY A 267 21.21 4.44 2.93
CA GLY A 267 20.10 4.73 3.82
C GLY A 267 20.09 6.14 4.41
N LYS A 268 21.01 7.01 3.92
CA LYS A 268 21.09 8.39 4.38
C LYS A 268 19.82 9.16 4.05
N LEU A 269 19.24 9.83 5.03
CA LEU A 269 18.13 10.76 4.81
C LEU A 269 18.62 11.97 3.99
N LEU A 270 18.14 12.08 2.77
CA LEU A 270 18.42 13.20 1.86
C LEU A 270 17.46 14.35 2.10
N LYS A 271 16.17 14.03 2.30
CA LYS A 271 15.13 15.03 2.55
C LYS A 271 13.93 14.42 3.26
N GLN A 272 13.27 15.23 4.05
CA GLN A 272 11.96 14.96 4.63
C GLN A 272 10.94 15.88 3.96
N LEU A 273 9.91 15.30 3.33
CA LEU A 273 8.89 16.03 2.60
C LEU A 273 7.70 16.27 3.53
N GLU A 274 7.49 17.50 3.92
CA GLU A 274 6.39 17.92 4.80
C GLU A 274 5.12 18.19 3.97
N VAL A 275 4.62 17.15 3.31
CA VAL A 275 3.47 17.24 2.40
C VAL A 275 2.14 16.85 3.05
N GLY A 276 2.15 16.53 4.32
CA GLY A 276 0.99 16.05 5.08
C GLY A 276 0.99 14.52 5.22
N ASP A 277 -0.17 13.96 5.56
CA ASP A 277 -0.31 12.52 5.74
C ASP A 277 0.09 11.74 4.50
N SER A 278 0.81 10.65 4.70
CA SER A 278 1.40 9.85 3.64
C SER A 278 1.18 8.37 3.92
N LEU A 279 0.51 7.67 2.99
CA LEU A 279 0.21 6.24 3.14
C LEU A 279 0.88 5.42 2.04
N ALA A 280 0.47 5.55 0.80
CA ALA A 280 1.10 4.90 -0.34
C ALA A 280 1.92 5.91 -1.15
N VAL A 281 2.97 5.43 -1.80
CA VAL A 281 3.81 6.20 -2.70
C VAL A 281 4.08 5.40 -3.97
N GLN A 282 4.06 6.11 -5.12
CA GLN A 282 4.49 5.60 -6.41
C GLN A 282 5.41 6.62 -7.09
N PHE A 283 6.41 6.14 -7.81
CA PHE A 283 7.29 6.98 -8.62
C PHE A 283 7.09 6.71 -10.10
N ASN A 284 6.97 7.76 -10.87
CA ASN A 284 6.83 7.72 -12.32
C ASN A 284 8.01 8.43 -12.99
N GLY A 285 9.04 7.68 -13.34
CA GLY A 285 10.24 8.22 -13.98
C GLY A 285 9.96 8.86 -15.35
N LYS A 286 8.96 8.36 -16.09
CA LYS A 286 8.58 8.93 -17.39
C LYS A 286 7.99 10.36 -17.30
N ARG A 287 7.39 10.67 -16.16
CA ARG A 287 6.74 11.98 -15.91
C ARG A 287 7.51 12.85 -14.94
N HIS A 288 8.56 12.30 -14.32
CA HIS A 288 9.27 12.96 -13.23
C HIS A 288 8.31 13.37 -12.11
N GLU A 289 7.50 12.40 -11.64
CA GLU A 289 6.46 12.65 -10.65
C GLU A 289 6.45 11.60 -9.53
N ILE A 290 6.22 12.06 -8.31
CA ILE A 290 5.99 11.23 -7.13
C ILE A 290 4.52 11.36 -6.76
N TYR A 291 3.79 10.24 -6.68
CA TYR A 291 2.39 10.20 -6.25
C TYR A 291 2.30 9.72 -4.81
N ILE A 292 1.51 10.42 -4.00
CA ILE A 292 1.30 10.09 -2.59
C ILE A 292 -0.19 10.09 -2.30
N SER A 293 -0.69 9.00 -1.70
CA SER A 293 -2.05 8.97 -1.16
C SER A 293 -2.10 9.57 0.24
N GLN A 294 -3.04 10.47 0.46
CA GLN A 294 -3.28 11.19 1.70
C GLN A 294 -4.63 10.78 2.26
N ARG A 295 -4.60 9.75 3.09
CA ARG A 295 -5.79 9.07 3.57
C ARG A 295 -6.67 9.95 4.45
N GLU A 296 -6.06 10.70 5.37
CA GLU A 296 -6.79 11.59 6.28
C GLU A 296 -7.31 12.83 5.55
N SER A 297 -6.52 13.36 4.62
CA SER A 297 -6.86 14.55 3.84
C SER A 297 -7.80 14.26 2.67
N GLY A 298 -8.07 12.97 2.37
CA GLY A 298 -8.99 12.56 1.31
C GLY A 298 -8.52 12.93 -0.10
N LYS A 299 -7.23 12.86 -0.38
CA LYS A 299 -6.67 13.24 -1.69
C LYS A 299 -5.46 12.42 -2.08
N VAL A 300 -5.16 12.43 -3.37
CA VAL A 300 -3.88 12.01 -3.93
C VAL A 300 -3.18 13.24 -4.46
N ILE A 301 -1.88 13.36 -4.20
CA ILE A 301 -1.06 14.46 -4.71
C ILE A 301 0.01 13.93 -5.66
N SER A 302 0.44 14.75 -6.62
CA SER A 302 1.67 14.55 -7.36
C SER A 302 2.65 15.67 -7.10
N LEU A 303 3.92 15.28 -6.92
CA LEU A 303 5.03 16.20 -6.72
C LEU A 303 6.00 16.11 -7.91
N ASP A 304 6.67 17.21 -8.21
CA ASP A 304 7.86 17.21 -9.06
C ASP A 304 9.00 16.45 -8.33
N ASP A 305 9.67 15.54 -9.01
CA ASP A 305 10.66 14.65 -8.39
C ASP A 305 11.99 15.33 -8.05
N SER A 306 12.29 16.48 -8.64
CA SER A 306 13.54 17.24 -8.42
C SER A 306 13.39 18.33 -7.36
N ARG A 307 12.30 19.11 -7.46
CA ARG A 307 12.02 20.24 -6.55
C ARG A 307 11.12 19.85 -5.39
N TYR A 308 10.41 18.72 -5.50
CA TYR A 308 9.40 18.25 -4.55
C TYR A 308 8.24 19.23 -4.36
N THR A 309 7.95 20.04 -5.38
CA THR A 309 6.82 20.97 -5.39
C THR A 309 5.55 20.27 -5.85
N LEU A 310 4.42 20.67 -5.28
CA LEU A 310 3.11 20.15 -5.67
C LEU A 310 2.82 20.50 -7.14
N LYS A 311 2.50 19.48 -7.94
CA LYS A 311 2.08 19.62 -9.35
C LYS A 311 0.56 19.54 -9.51
N LYS A 312 -0.03 18.47 -8.96
CA LYS A 312 -1.48 18.22 -9.04
C LYS A 312 -2.02 17.66 -7.72
N SER A 313 -3.31 17.83 -7.50
CA SER A 313 -4.03 17.23 -6.38
C SER A 313 -5.42 16.79 -6.85
N TRP A 314 -5.78 15.54 -6.55
CA TRP A 314 -7.10 14.97 -6.82
C TRP A 314 -7.83 14.74 -5.51
N ALA A 315 -8.99 15.36 -5.34
CA ALA A 315 -9.85 15.10 -4.20
C ALA A 315 -10.56 13.76 -4.40
N LEU A 316 -10.29 12.81 -3.53
CA LEU A 316 -10.84 11.44 -3.56
C LEU A 316 -11.40 11.09 -2.17
N PRO A 317 -12.53 11.67 -1.78
CA PRO A 317 -13.13 11.31 -0.51
C PRO A 317 -13.67 9.86 -0.54
N ALA A 318 -13.52 9.00 0.51
CA ALA A 318 -13.10 9.47 1.82
C ALA A 318 -11.60 9.23 2.11
N ASN A 319 -11.10 8.02 1.95
CA ASN A 319 -9.77 7.62 2.41
C ASN A 319 -8.98 6.94 1.28
N PRO A 320 -8.32 7.67 0.37
CA PRO A 320 -7.44 7.08 -0.63
C PRO A 320 -6.35 6.25 0.06
N ASN A 321 -6.18 5.02 -0.42
CA ASN A 321 -5.37 4.01 0.25
C ASN A 321 -4.19 3.57 -0.61
N SER A 322 -4.35 2.52 -1.40
CA SER A 322 -3.28 1.97 -2.23
C SER A 322 -3.22 2.67 -3.58
N LEU A 323 -2.02 2.77 -4.13
CA LEU A 323 -1.73 3.34 -5.44
C LEU A 323 -1.13 2.26 -6.33
N LEU A 324 -1.49 2.24 -7.60
CA LEU A 324 -0.89 1.40 -8.62
C LEU A 324 -0.72 2.20 -9.92
N LEU A 325 0.52 2.30 -10.38
CA LEU A 325 0.83 2.96 -11.65
C LEU A 325 0.81 1.94 -12.79
N SER A 326 0.22 2.30 -13.93
CA SER A 326 0.31 1.48 -15.15
C SER A 326 1.75 1.44 -15.68
N ALA A 327 2.12 0.37 -16.36
CA ALA A 327 3.49 0.17 -16.88
C ALA A 327 3.93 1.26 -17.89
N ASP A 328 2.98 1.84 -18.61
CA ASP A 328 3.23 2.97 -19.52
C ASP A 328 3.38 4.31 -18.79
N GLY A 329 3.03 4.37 -17.50
CA GLY A 329 3.06 5.59 -16.68
C GLY A 329 1.97 6.59 -17.00
N GLN A 330 0.88 6.19 -17.68
CA GLN A 330 -0.18 7.09 -18.11
C GLN A 330 -1.44 7.04 -17.24
N THR A 331 -1.57 5.99 -16.44
CA THR A 331 -2.74 5.79 -15.57
C THR A 331 -2.30 5.49 -14.14
N LEU A 332 -2.96 6.16 -13.19
CA LEU A 332 -2.83 5.86 -11.76
C LEU A 332 -4.16 5.29 -11.25
N PHE A 333 -4.11 4.08 -10.69
CA PHE A 333 -5.24 3.46 -10.01
C PHE A 333 -5.14 3.69 -8.50
N VAL A 334 -6.28 3.93 -7.87
CA VAL A 334 -6.37 4.21 -6.43
C VAL A 334 -7.51 3.41 -5.83
N THR A 335 -7.27 2.70 -4.73
CA THR A 335 -8.35 2.21 -3.89
C THR A 335 -8.74 3.29 -2.89
N VAL A 336 -10.04 3.56 -2.76
CA VAL A 336 -10.57 4.58 -1.84
C VAL A 336 -11.50 3.90 -0.84
N LYS A 337 -11.10 3.89 0.42
CA LYS A 337 -11.83 3.23 1.50
C LYS A 337 -12.90 4.14 2.08
N GLN A 338 -14.03 3.55 2.47
CA GLN A 338 -15.06 4.26 3.21
C GLN A 338 -14.72 4.30 4.71
N PRO A 339 -15.17 5.33 5.43
CA PRO A 339 -15.05 5.38 6.88
C PRO A 339 -15.81 4.23 7.54
N PHE A 340 -15.40 3.87 8.77
CA PHE A 340 -16.11 2.91 9.59
C PHE A 340 -17.17 3.57 10.46
N ASN A 341 -18.22 2.84 10.72
CA ASN A 341 -19.18 3.11 11.79
C ASN A 341 -18.57 2.70 13.15
N LYS A 342 -19.23 3.08 14.25
CA LYS A 342 -18.79 2.71 15.61
C LYS A 342 -18.75 1.19 15.85
N ASP A 343 -19.55 0.44 15.12
CA ASP A 343 -19.62 -1.03 15.20
C ASP A 343 -18.65 -1.74 14.26
N HIS A 344 -17.70 -1.01 13.66
CA HIS A 344 -16.71 -1.47 12.69
C HIS A 344 -17.27 -1.91 11.33
N SER A 345 -18.54 -1.73 11.04
CA SER A 345 -19.07 -1.81 9.68
C SER A 345 -18.60 -0.62 8.85
N THR A 346 -18.55 -0.74 7.54
CA THR A 346 -18.21 0.37 6.65
C THR A 346 -19.42 1.25 6.36
N LYS A 347 -19.21 2.52 6.03
CA LYS A 347 -20.28 3.44 5.60
C LYS A 347 -20.72 3.24 4.15
N GLY A 348 -20.38 2.11 3.58
CA GLY A 348 -20.70 1.72 2.21
C GLY A 348 -19.50 1.06 1.51
N PRO A 349 -19.67 0.66 0.26
CA PRO A 349 -18.60 0.01 -0.49
C PRO A 349 -17.45 0.98 -0.79
N ASP A 350 -16.23 0.47 -0.66
CA ASP A 350 -15.02 1.12 -1.11
C ASP A 350 -15.04 1.25 -2.64
N SER A 351 -14.21 2.13 -3.17
CA SER A 351 -14.15 2.42 -4.60
C SER A 351 -12.77 2.13 -5.18
N VAL A 352 -12.76 1.85 -6.48
CA VAL A 352 -11.56 1.95 -7.33
C VAL A 352 -11.69 3.20 -8.17
N VAL A 353 -10.61 3.95 -8.27
CA VAL A 353 -10.52 5.17 -9.07
C VAL A 353 -9.42 5.00 -10.12
N ARG A 354 -9.71 5.40 -11.35
CA ARG A 354 -8.76 5.50 -12.46
C ARG A 354 -8.52 6.98 -12.76
N ILE A 355 -7.28 7.41 -12.64
CA ILE A 355 -6.83 8.75 -12.97
C ILE A 355 -6.05 8.69 -14.28
N ASP A 356 -6.50 9.37 -15.30
CA ASP A 356 -5.73 9.61 -16.51
C ASP A 356 -4.71 10.72 -16.24
N LEU A 357 -3.43 10.39 -16.27
CA LEU A 357 -2.36 11.33 -15.95
C LEU A 357 -2.06 12.29 -17.12
N ASN A 358 -2.55 12.01 -18.32
CA ASN A 358 -2.44 12.89 -19.49
C ASN A 358 -3.58 13.91 -19.58
N ALA A 359 -4.68 13.69 -18.87
CA ALA A 359 -5.78 14.63 -18.82
C ALA A 359 -5.31 15.94 -18.19
N GLN A 360 -5.49 17.03 -18.92
CA GLN A 360 -5.12 18.41 -18.50
C GLN A 360 -6.18 19.00 -17.57
#